data_1e2a261033eceaf2d9fafc7c0350de1b
#
_entry.id   1e2a261033eceaf2d9fafc7c0350de1b
#
_cell.length_a   1.000
_cell.length_b   1.000
_cell.length_c   1.000
_cell.angle_alpha   90.00
_cell.angle_beta   90.00
_cell.angle_gamma   90.00
#
_symmetry.space_group_name_H-M   'P 1'
#
loop_
_entity.id
_entity.type
_entity.pdbx_description
1 polymer ?
#
loop_
_entity_poly.entity_id
_entity_poly.type
_entity_poly.pdbx_seq_one_letter_code
_entity_poly.pdbx_strand_id
1 'polypeptide(L)'
;MKRITWKGALLVCGEPGTGKTRWIRQEAATSGARLFRWNARVDRSLREGREILHQQVRSCEPLFVWIEGADDLTQEAQAFLRRILETASTNVICALEVRELWKMSSPILSRCTVVSMKMEYSFRSKANHQKAIQINLLPPVDPTYETINFKDLPVLRKSGADPYAIFDSFVNNSTDPLGMSKELIEAIHAIGAGSSPWIQLAKYLMRQEMKGEGGLHN
;
A
#
# COMPACT_ATOMS: atom_id res chain seq x y z
N MET A 1 5.37 -8.21 24.42
CA MET A 1 5.35 -7.26 23.28
C MET A 1 6.29 -6.10 23.60
N LYS A 2 7.37 -5.89 22.82
CA LYS A 2 8.26 -4.72 23.00
C LYS A 2 7.48 -3.47 22.60
N ARG A 3 7.22 -2.58 23.56
CA ARG A 3 6.76 -1.21 23.26
C ARG A 3 7.89 -0.52 22.49
N ILE A 4 7.70 -0.31 21.20
CA ILE A 4 8.59 0.54 20.41
C ILE A 4 8.24 1.96 20.83
N THR A 5 9.03 2.52 21.74
CA THR A 5 8.92 3.92 22.12
C THR A 5 9.68 4.73 21.07
N TRP A 6 8.97 5.31 20.14
CA TRP A 6 9.54 6.28 19.20
C TRP A 6 10.09 7.48 20.00
N LYS A 7 11.26 7.94 19.63
CA LYS A 7 11.84 9.18 20.20
C LYS A 7 11.90 10.22 19.08
N GLY A 8 11.32 11.39 19.33
CA GLY A 8 11.41 12.52 18.43
C GLY A 8 10.32 12.54 17.35
N ALA A 9 10.69 12.86 16.13
CA ALA A 9 9.77 13.06 15.03
C ALA A 9 9.79 11.87 14.03
N LEU A 10 8.63 11.53 13.51
CA LEU A 10 8.43 10.54 12.46
C LEU A 10 8.02 11.22 11.17
N LEU A 11 8.53 10.75 10.06
CA LEU A 11 8.12 11.18 8.74
C LEU A 11 7.60 9.95 7.98
N VAL A 12 6.27 9.85 7.87
CA VAL A 12 5.58 8.72 7.28
C VAL A 12 5.28 9.03 5.82
N CYS A 13 6.04 8.43 4.91
CA CYS A 13 5.94 8.70 3.48
C CYS A 13 5.38 7.51 2.71
N GLY A 14 4.70 7.79 1.60
CA GLY A 14 4.17 6.79 0.67
C GLY A 14 3.02 7.31 -0.15
N GLU A 15 2.69 6.58 -1.21
CA GLU A 15 1.60 6.89 -2.12
C GLU A 15 0.23 6.96 -1.42
N PRO A 16 -0.77 7.62 -2.02
CA PRO A 16 -2.14 7.58 -1.53
C PRO A 16 -2.65 6.13 -1.41
N GLY A 17 -3.26 5.81 -0.27
CA GLY A 17 -3.84 4.48 -0.04
C GLY A 17 -2.87 3.42 0.53
N THR A 18 -1.60 3.76 0.82
CA THR A 18 -0.63 2.85 1.47
C THR A 18 -0.90 2.59 2.96
N GLY A 19 -1.91 3.23 3.53
CA GLY A 19 -2.29 3.01 4.94
C GLY A 19 -1.58 3.91 5.95
N LYS A 20 -0.89 4.98 5.53
CA LYS A 20 -0.20 5.95 6.43
C LYS A 20 -1.06 6.41 7.60
N THR A 21 -2.24 6.91 7.30
CA THR A 21 -3.22 7.36 8.30
C THR A 21 -3.58 6.27 9.31
N ARG A 22 -3.80 5.03 8.82
CA ARG A 22 -4.12 3.88 9.69
C ARG A 22 -2.93 3.55 10.58
N TRP A 23 -1.73 3.52 10.02
CA TRP A 23 -0.51 3.23 10.75
C TRP A 23 -0.26 4.26 11.87
N ILE A 24 -0.35 5.57 11.57
CA ILE A 24 -0.17 6.64 12.58
C ILE A 24 -1.18 6.49 13.73
N ARG A 25 -2.45 6.22 13.43
CA ARG A 25 -3.49 6.00 14.44
C ARG A 25 -3.20 4.77 15.31
N GLN A 26 -2.71 3.71 14.69
CA GLN A 26 -2.37 2.47 15.39
C GLN A 26 -1.15 2.67 16.30
N GLU A 27 -0.12 3.39 15.86
CA GLU A 27 1.06 3.71 16.65
C GLU A 27 0.70 4.59 17.85
N ALA A 28 -0.14 5.62 17.66
CA ALA A 28 -0.63 6.45 18.76
C ALA A 28 -1.40 5.61 19.80
N ALA A 29 -2.31 4.74 19.36
CA ALA A 29 -3.07 3.87 20.23
C ALA A 29 -2.17 2.88 20.99
N THR A 30 -1.20 2.26 20.30
CA THR A 30 -0.26 1.31 20.89
C THR A 30 0.65 1.98 21.93
N SER A 31 0.99 3.25 21.72
CA SER A 31 1.79 4.06 22.65
C SER A 31 0.97 4.55 23.85
N GLY A 32 -0.37 4.39 23.85
CA GLY A 32 -1.26 4.94 24.86
C GLY A 32 -1.31 6.48 24.84
N ALA A 33 -0.92 7.09 23.71
CA ALA A 33 -0.88 8.53 23.55
C ALA A 33 -2.18 9.06 22.96
N ARG A 34 -2.58 10.25 23.39
CA ARG A 34 -3.68 11.00 22.77
C ARG A 34 -3.24 11.42 21.36
N LEU A 35 -4.15 11.40 20.39
CA LEU A 35 -3.88 11.82 19.01
C LEU A 35 -4.44 13.23 18.76
N PHE A 36 -3.57 14.15 18.40
CA PHE A 36 -3.93 15.47 17.88
C PHE A 36 -3.63 15.52 16.39
N ARG A 37 -4.60 15.88 15.54
CA ARG A 37 -4.45 15.95 14.09
C ARG A 37 -4.53 17.39 13.61
N TRP A 38 -3.56 17.79 12.76
CA TRP A 38 -3.58 19.04 12.01
C TRP A 38 -3.53 18.75 10.51
N ASN A 39 -4.44 19.36 9.75
CA ASN A 39 -4.47 19.19 8.30
C ASN A 39 -3.74 20.35 7.62
N ALA A 40 -2.48 20.13 7.22
CA ALA A 40 -1.65 21.11 6.57
C ALA A 40 -2.13 21.49 5.17
N ARG A 41 -2.98 20.68 4.53
CA ARG A 41 -3.54 20.99 3.21
C ARG A 41 -4.56 22.13 3.27
N VAL A 42 -5.22 22.29 4.41
CA VAL A 42 -6.19 23.40 4.63
C VAL A 42 -5.45 24.68 5.03
N ASP A 43 -4.42 24.56 5.87
CA ASP A 43 -3.61 25.71 6.33
C ASP A 43 -2.13 25.51 5.98
N ARG A 44 -1.80 25.70 4.69
CA ARG A 44 -0.46 25.48 4.12
C ARG A 44 0.61 26.43 4.68
N SER A 45 0.19 27.60 5.15
CA SER A 45 1.07 28.61 5.75
C SER A 45 1.18 28.52 7.26
N LEU A 46 0.41 27.63 7.87
CA LEU A 46 0.25 27.50 9.32
C LEU A 46 -0.11 28.82 10.02
N ARG A 47 -0.95 29.65 9.39
CA ARG A 47 -1.38 30.92 10.01
C ARG A 47 -2.18 30.69 11.28
N GLU A 48 -3.14 29.77 11.23
CA GLU A 48 -3.97 29.40 12.37
C GLU A 48 -3.29 28.34 13.23
N GLY A 49 -2.52 27.47 12.61
CA GLY A 49 -1.88 26.33 13.29
C GLY A 49 -0.66 26.67 14.16
N ARG A 50 -0.01 27.80 13.96
CA ARG A 50 1.26 28.11 14.67
C ARG A 50 1.14 28.05 16.19
N GLU A 51 0.20 28.74 16.75
CA GLU A 51 0.03 28.82 18.19
C GLU A 51 -0.48 27.50 18.78
N ILE A 52 -1.46 26.89 18.09
CA ILE A 52 -2.02 25.61 18.50
C ILE A 52 -0.95 24.51 18.49
N LEU A 53 -0.17 24.39 17.42
CA LEU A 53 0.91 23.41 17.33
C LEU A 53 1.97 23.67 18.40
N HIS A 54 2.34 24.92 18.62
CA HIS A 54 3.32 25.29 19.63
C HIS A 54 2.88 24.93 21.05
N GLN A 55 1.58 25.01 21.36
CA GLN A 55 1.02 24.56 22.64
C GLN A 55 0.98 23.04 22.72
N GLN A 56 0.53 22.36 21.66
CA GLN A 56 0.41 20.89 21.64
C GLN A 56 1.76 20.19 21.82
N VAL A 57 2.83 20.68 21.19
CA VAL A 57 4.16 20.04 21.30
C VAL A 57 4.82 20.20 22.66
N ARG A 58 4.27 21.06 23.53
CA ARG A 58 4.69 21.25 24.93
C ARG A 58 3.87 20.44 25.92
N SER A 59 3.02 19.55 25.45
CA SER A 59 2.19 18.72 26.33
C SER A 59 3.05 17.96 27.35
N CYS A 60 2.59 17.92 28.59
CA CYS A 60 3.14 17.06 29.63
C CYS A 60 2.59 15.63 29.57
N GLU A 61 1.46 15.44 28.88
CA GLU A 61 0.84 14.14 28.67
C GLU A 61 1.36 13.48 27.39
N PRO A 62 1.34 12.14 27.31
CA PRO A 62 1.67 11.43 26.09
C PRO A 62 0.79 11.88 24.93
N LEU A 63 1.38 12.46 23.89
CA LEU A 63 0.67 13.04 22.77
C LEU A 63 1.34 12.69 21.43
N PHE A 64 0.54 12.27 20.49
CA PHE A 64 0.90 12.13 19.08
C PHE A 64 0.37 13.34 18.30
N VAL A 65 1.25 14.20 17.82
CA VAL A 65 0.90 15.34 16.98
C VAL A 65 1.04 14.93 15.52
N TRP A 66 -0.08 14.64 14.88
CA TRP A 66 -0.12 14.22 13.48
C TRP A 66 -0.38 15.41 12.56
N ILE A 67 0.59 15.71 11.69
CA ILE A 67 0.48 16.73 10.66
C ILE A 67 0.27 16.05 9.32
N GLU A 68 -0.98 16.07 8.83
CA GLU A 68 -1.38 15.46 7.57
C GLU A 68 -1.04 16.37 6.39
N GLY A 69 -0.37 15.82 5.37
CA GLY A 69 0.01 16.55 4.16
C GLY A 69 1.11 17.58 4.40
N ALA A 70 2.11 17.25 5.22
CA ALA A 70 3.20 18.17 5.56
C ALA A 70 4.03 18.60 4.33
N ASP A 71 4.02 17.83 3.25
CA ASP A 71 4.63 18.16 1.97
C ASP A 71 3.90 19.27 1.20
N ASP A 72 2.69 19.64 1.62
CA ASP A 72 1.94 20.78 1.07
C ASP A 72 2.25 22.12 1.77
N LEU A 73 3.04 22.10 2.85
CA LEU A 73 3.42 23.30 3.60
C LEU A 73 4.35 24.23 2.78
N THR A 74 4.15 25.54 2.95
CA THR A 74 5.08 26.54 2.40
C THR A 74 6.46 26.44 3.04
N GLN A 75 7.50 27.00 2.39
CA GLN A 75 8.87 27.00 2.93
C GLN A 75 8.96 27.69 4.31
N GLU A 76 8.21 28.78 4.50
CA GLU A 76 8.13 29.45 5.81
C GLU A 76 7.47 28.59 6.89
N ALA A 77 6.40 27.88 6.53
CA ALA A 77 5.74 26.95 7.42
C ALA A 77 6.63 25.76 7.77
N GLN A 78 7.41 25.26 6.82
CA GLN A 78 8.40 24.22 7.08
C GLN A 78 9.54 24.73 8.00
N ALA A 79 9.99 25.98 7.86
CA ALA A 79 10.97 26.58 8.75
C ALA A 79 10.43 26.73 10.18
N PHE A 80 9.13 27.03 10.34
CA PHE A 80 8.46 27.02 11.63
C PHE A 80 8.33 25.59 12.18
N LEU A 81 7.91 24.63 11.36
CA LEU A 81 7.79 23.23 11.74
C LEU A 81 9.11 22.66 12.26
N ARG A 82 10.24 23.01 11.62
CA ARG A 82 11.57 22.64 12.11
C ARG A 82 11.76 23.02 13.57
N ARG A 83 11.42 24.28 13.94
CA ARG A 83 11.53 24.77 15.35
C ARG A 83 10.62 23.99 16.30
N ILE A 84 9.42 23.66 15.85
CA ILE A 84 8.48 22.81 16.60
C ILE A 84 9.10 21.46 16.93
N LEU A 85 9.71 20.79 15.92
CA LEU A 85 10.33 19.48 16.11
C LEU A 85 11.54 19.53 17.08
N GLU A 86 12.25 20.65 17.11
CA GLU A 86 13.39 20.86 18.05
C GLU A 86 12.94 21.13 19.49
N THR A 87 11.76 21.73 19.67
CA THR A 87 11.25 22.16 20.99
C THR A 87 10.18 21.24 21.56
N ALA A 88 9.84 20.17 20.87
CA ALA A 88 8.85 19.20 21.31
C ALA A 88 9.29 18.53 22.63
N SER A 89 8.33 18.39 23.55
CA SER A 89 8.56 17.72 24.81
C SER A 89 8.83 16.22 24.59
N THR A 90 9.53 15.58 25.52
CA THR A 90 9.87 14.14 25.45
C THR A 90 8.66 13.22 25.43
N ASN A 91 7.50 13.71 25.88
CA ASN A 91 6.22 12.99 25.89
C ASN A 91 5.45 13.14 24.56
N VAL A 92 5.95 13.98 23.64
CA VAL A 92 5.28 14.27 22.36
C VAL A 92 6.04 13.64 21.21
N ILE A 93 5.30 12.93 20.36
CA ILE A 93 5.80 12.39 19.10
C ILE A 93 5.13 13.16 17.96
N CYS A 94 5.94 13.81 17.13
CA CYS A 94 5.44 14.48 15.94
C CYS A 94 5.45 13.51 14.76
N ALA A 95 4.30 13.22 14.16
CA ALA A 95 4.18 12.37 12.97
C ALA A 95 3.80 13.23 11.76
N LEU A 96 4.73 13.37 10.82
CA LEU A 96 4.53 14.10 9.58
C LEU A 96 4.09 13.11 8.50
N GLU A 97 2.87 13.24 7.99
CA GLU A 97 2.38 12.45 6.87
C GLU A 97 2.67 13.17 5.56
N VAL A 98 3.40 12.53 4.66
CA VAL A 98 3.78 13.08 3.36
C VAL A 98 3.53 12.09 2.23
N ARG A 99 3.33 12.59 1.03
CA ARG A 99 3.28 11.81 -0.21
C ARG A 99 4.63 11.86 -0.89
N GLU A 100 5.18 13.06 -1.02
CA GLU A 100 6.36 13.37 -1.80
C GLU A 100 7.50 13.85 -0.89
N LEU A 101 8.42 12.95 -0.61
CA LEU A 101 9.53 13.21 0.31
C LEU A 101 10.43 14.37 -0.14
N TRP A 102 10.60 14.53 -1.46
CA TRP A 102 11.44 15.57 -2.05
C TRP A 102 10.92 17.00 -1.86
N LYS A 103 9.65 17.17 -1.48
CA LYS A 103 9.07 18.48 -1.11
C LYS A 103 9.43 18.92 0.32
N MET A 104 9.95 18.00 1.12
CA MET A 104 10.37 18.29 2.50
C MET A 104 11.77 18.87 2.52
N SER A 105 11.95 19.91 3.30
CA SER A 105 13.27 20.55 3.46
C SER A 105 14.27 19.64 4.19
N SER A 106 15.52 19.67 3.77
CA SER A 106 16.62 18.91 4.39
C SER A 106 16.69 19.04 5.92
N PRO A 107 16.48 20.23 6.52
CA PRO A 107 16.50 20.36 7.98
C PRO A 107 15.40 19.59 8.70
N ILE A 108 14.24 19.34 8.07
CA ILE A 108 13.18 18.49 8.63
C ILE A 108 13.56 17.03 8.47
N LEU A 109 14.03 16.63 7.27
CA LEU A 109 14.44 15.25 7.01
C LEU A 109 15.51 14.76 7.98
N SER A 110 16.48 15.60 8.32
CA SER A 110 17.55 15.23 9.26
C SER A 110 17.09 15.03 10.71
N ARG A 111 15.88 15.49 11.07
CA ARG A 111 15.32 15.41 12.43
C ARG A 111 14.25 14.34 12.58
N CYS A 112 13.85 13.74 11.47
CA CYS A 112 12.77 12.75 11.46
C CYS A 112 13.31 11.36 11.19
N THR A 113 12.74 10.37 11.86
CA THR A 113 12.88 8.97 11.43
C THR A 113 11.92 8.74 10.27
N VAL A 114 12.46 8.38 9.10
CA VAL A 114 11.67 8.16 7.90
C VAL A 114 11.07 6.75 7.93
N VAL A 115 9.74 6.68 7.85
CA VAL A 115 8.97 5.45 7.74
C VAL A 115 8.37 5.41 6.33
N SER A 116 8.97 4.60 5.45
CA SER A 116 8.49 4.43 4.08
C SER A 116 7.44 3.34 4.01
N MET A 117 6.24 3.72 3.57
CA MET A 117 5.14 2.79 3.35
C MET A 117 5.02 2.45 1.88
N LYS A 118 5.46 1.26 1.53
CA LYS A 118 5.37 0.75 0.16
C LYS A 118 3.92 0.39 -0.15
N MET A 119 3.52 0.63 -1.38
CA MET A 119 2.23 0.17 -1.88
C MET A 119 2.34 -1.34 -2.15
N GLU A 120 1.69 -2.14 -1.33
CA GLU A 120 1.41 -3.52 -1.70
C GLU A 120 0.20 -3.51 -2.62
N TYR A 121 0.45 -3.57 -3.92
CA TYR A 121 -0.60 -3.63 -4.95
C TYR A 121 -1.61 -4.77 -4.67
N SER A 122 -1.11 -5.89 -4.17
CA SER A 122 -1.93 -7.03 -3.76
C SER A 122 -2.95 -6.69 -2.68
N PHE A 123 -2.59 -5.87 -1.68
CA PHE A 123 -3.50 -5.51 -0.59
C PHE A 123 -4.63 -4.59 -1.07
N ARG A 124 -4.32 -3.59 -1.89
CA ARG A 124 -5.32 -2.65 -2.42
C ARG A 124 -6.23 -3.34 -3.42
N SER A 125 -5.69 -4.17 -4.27
CA SER A 125 -6.45 -5.00 -5.20
C SER A 125 -7.40 -5.92 -4.46
N LYS A 126 -6.92 -6.67 -3.45
CA LYS A 126 -7.73 -7.54 -2.60
C LYS A 126 -8.82 -6.76 -1.85
N ALA A 127 -8.49 -5.60 -1.25
CA ALA A 127 -9.47 -4.79 -0.53
C ALA A 127 -10.55 -4.22 -1.44
N ASN A 128 -10.19 -3.75 -2.63
CA ASN A 128 -11.14 -3.25 -3.61
C ASN A 128 -11.99 -4.38 -4.20
N HIS A 129 -11.39 -5.54 -4.43
CA HIS A 129 -12.09 -6.75 -4.90
C HIS A 129 -13.10 -7.24 -3.86
N GLN A 130 -12.71 -7.32 -2.57
CA GLN A 130 -13.62 -7.66 -1.48
C GLN A 130 -14.78 -6.67 -1.36
N LYS A 131 -14.52 -5.37 -1.49
CA LYS A 131 -15.58 -4.36 -1.50
C LYS A 131 -16.52 -4.53 -2.70
N ALA A 132 -15.98 -4.80 -3.88
CA ALA A 132 -16.79 -5.02 -5.08
C ALA A 132 -17.68 -6.26 -4.94
N ILE A 133 -17.21 -7.31 -4.28
CA ILE A 133 -18.02 -8.49 -3.94
C ILE A 133 -19.10 -8.11 -2.90
N GLN A 134 -18.74 -7.37 -1.84
CA GLN A 134 -19.70 -6.96 -0.80
C GLN A 134 -20.87 -6.13 -1.33
N ILE A 135 -20.62 -5.30 -2.35
CA ILE A 135 -21.65 -4.46 -2.99
C ILE A 135 -22.26 -5.14 -4.25
N ASN A 136 -22.04 -6.44 -4.43
CA ASN A 136 -22.55 -7.26 -5.53
C ASN A 136 -22.17 -6.76 -6.94
N LEU A 137 -21.06 -6.03 -7.08
CA LEU A 137 -20.50 -5.64 -8.38
C LEU A 137 -19.66 -6.77 -9.02
N LEU A 138 -19.13 -7.67 -8.19
CA LEU A 138 -18.39 -8.85 -8.64
C LEU A 138 -18.96 -10.08 -7.93
N PRO A 139 -19.04 -11.23 -8.62
CA PRO A 139 -19.37 -12.49 -7.97
C PRO A 139 -18.27 -12.84 -6.94
N PRO A 140 -18.61 -13.59 -5.86
CA PRO A 140 -17.59 -14.11 -4.96
C PRO A 140 -16.58 -14.94 -5.76
N VAL A 141 -15.28 -14.69 -5.49
CA VAL A 141 -14.24 -15.49 -6.14
C VAL A 141 -14.28 -16.88 -5.55
N ASP A 142 -14.53 -17.84 -6.39
CA ASP A 142 -14.35 -19.24 -6.02
C ASP A 142 -12.83 -19.51 -5.89
N PRO A 143 -12.32 -19.89 -4.72
CA PRO A 143 -10.88 -20.01 -4.48
C PRO A 143 -10.19 -21.19 -5.19
N THR A 144 -10.87 -21.90 -6.06
CA THR A 144 -10.44 -23.20 -6.58
C THR A 144 -10.02 -23.21 -8.05
N TYR A 145 -9.23 -22.22 -8.47
CA TYR A 145 -8.53 -22.34 -9.76
C TYR A 145 -7.13 -22.99 -9.65
N GLU A 146 -6.88 -23.79 -8.61
CA GLU A 146 -5.57 -24.40 -8.40
C GLU A 146 -5.17 -25.44 -9.45
N THR A 147 -6.13 -26.10 -10.07
CA THR A 147 -5.88 -27.11 -11.10
C THR A 147 -6.94 -27.02 -12.22
N ILE A 148 -6.68 -26.17 -13.20
CA ILE A 148 -7.52 -26.06 -14.39
C ILE A 148 -6.83 -26.75 -15.56
N ASN A 149 -7.54 -27.63 -16.25
CA ASN A 149 -7.11 -28.27 -17.49
C ASN A 149 -7.69 -27.54 -18.71
N PHE A 150 -7.07 -27.75 -19.86
CA PHE A 150 -7.57 -27.17 -21.11
C PHE A 150 -9.03 -27.54 -21.41
N LYS A 151 -9.45 -28.76 -21.02
CA LYS A 151 -10.82 -29.25 -21.20
C LYS A 151 -11.89 -28.51 -20.40
N ASP A 152 -11.49 -27.82 -19.32
CA ASP A 152 -12.40 -27.08 -18.44
C ASP A 152 -12.75 -25.68 -18.98
N LEU A 153 -11.95 -25.15 -19.91
CA LEU A 153 -12.11 -23.80 -20.45
C LEU A 153 -13.50 -23.50 -21.05
N PRO A 154 -14.13 -24.38 -21.83
CA PRO A 154 -15.47 -24.12 -22.37
C PRO A 154 -16.53 -23.96 -21.28
N VAL A 155 -16.42 -24.73 -20.19
CA VAL A 155 -17.34 -24.69 -19.04
C VAL A 155 -17.14 -23.43 -18.27
N LEU A 156 -15.88 -23.07 -17.95
CA LEU A 156 -15.51 -21.85 -17.23
C LEU A 156 -15.96 -20.60 -18.01
N ARG A 157 -15.74 -20.57 -19.30
CA ARG A 157 -16.18 -19.46 -20.14
C ARG A 157 -17.70 -19.32 -20.17
N LYS A 158 -18.44 -20.45 -20.24
CA LYS A 158 -19.90 -20.45 -20.23
C LYS A 158 -20.50 -20.05 -18.89
N SER A 159 -19.80 -20.34 -17.76
CA SER A 159 -20.21 -19.94 -16.42
C SER A 159 -19.90 -18.47 -16.12
N GLY A 160 -19.23 -17.74 -17.02
CA GLY A 160 -18.86 -16.34 -16.83
C GLY A 160 -17.63 -16.14 -15.94
N ALA A 161 -16.77 -17.16 -15.80
CA ALA A 161 -15.52 -17.03 -15.06
C ALA A 161 -14.64 -15.92 -15.65
N ASP A 162 -13.91 -15.20 -14.78
CA ASP A 162 -12.98 -14.16 -15.19
C ASP A 162 -11.61 -14.77 -15.56
N PRO A 163 -11.17 -14.70 -16.84
CA PRO A 163 -9.89 -15.25 -17.25
C PRO A 163 -8.70 -14.54 -16.60
N TYR A 164 -8.84 -13.29 -16.19
CA TYR A 164 -7.79 -12.57 -15.47
C TYR A 164 -7.60 -13.13 -14.05
N ALA A 165 -8.69 -13.43 -13.35
CA ALA A 165 -8.62 -14.07 -12.05
C ALA A 165 -7.95 -15.46 -12.11
N ILE A 166 -8.15 -16.20 -13.22
CA ILE A 166 -7.47 -17.45 -13.46
C ILE A 166 -5.96 -17.25 -13.64
N PHE A 167 -5.55 -16.27 -14.45
CA PHE A 167 -4.13 -15.94 -14.59
C PHE A 167 -3.50 -15.47 -13.28
N ASP A 168 -4.20 -14.65 -12.49
CA ASP A 168 -3.73 -14.21 -11.18
C ASP A 168 -3.52 -15.39 -10.23
N SER A 169 -4.37 -16.43 -10.30
CA SER A 169 -4.16 -17.65 -9.49
C SER A 169 -2.87 -18.38 -9.89
N PHE A 170 -2.56 -18.49 -11.17
CA PHE A 170 -1.32 -19.11 -11.63
C PHE A 170 -0.07 -18.32 -11.23
N VAL A 171 -0.14 -16.99 -11.27
CA VAL A 171 0.94 -16.11 -10.81
C VAL A 171 1.16 -16.25 -9.31
N ASN A 172 0.07 -16.26 -8.53
CA ASN A 172 0.16 -16.35 -7.06
C ASN A 172 0.59 -17.72 -6.56
N ASN A 173 0.31 -18.79 -7.32
CA ASN A 173 0.71 -20.16 -6.99
C ASN A 173 2.16 -20.47 -7.42
N SER A 174 2.80 -19.62 -8.25
CA SER A 174 4.23 -19.72 -8.50
C SER A 174 4.98 -19.20 -7.28
N THR A 175 5.62 -20.11 -6.55
CA THR A 175 6.32 -19.86 -5.27
C THR A 175 7.55 -18.96 -5.39
N ASP A 176 8.01 -18.67 -6.60
CA ASP A 176 9.13 -17.79 -6.88
C ASP A 176 8.79 -16.84 -8.05
N PRO A 177 8.88 -15.50 -7.86
CA PRO A 177 8.73 -14.55 -8.97
C PRO A 177 9.74 -14.77 -10.11
N LEU A 178 10.91 -15.36 -9.81
CA LEU A 178 11.92 -15.77 -10.80
C LEU A 178 11.63 -17.14 -11.41
N GLY A 179 10.73 -17.92 -10.80
CA GLY A 179 10.31 -19.26 -11.24
C GLY A 179 9.07 -19.27 -12.13
N MET A 180 8.51 -18.11 -12.48
CA MET A 180 7.41 -18.07 -13.44
C MET A 180 7.84 -18.68 -14.76
N SER A 181 7.02 -19.61 -15.28
CA SER A 181 7.32 -20.24 -16.55
C SER A 181 7.36 -19.19 -17.67
N LYS A 182 8.28 -19.36 -18.60
CA LYS A 182 8.41 -18.47 -19.78
C LYS A 182 7.09 -18.32 -20.52
N GLU A 183 6.32 -19.40 -20.60
CA GLU A 183 5.02 -19.43 -21.26
C GLU A 183 3.96 -18.57 -20.55
N LEU A 184 3.99 -18.50 -19.22
CA LEU A 184 3.09 -17.66 -18.44
C LEU A 184 3.42 -16.19 -18.66
N ILE A 185 4.70 -15.83 -18.66
CA ILE A 185 5.18 -14.47 -18.94
C ILE A 185 4.77 -14.05 -20.36
N GLU A 186 5.00 -14.91 -21.37
CA GLU A 186 4.60 -14.65 -22.77
C GLU A 186 3.09 -14.42 -22.89
N ALA A 187 2.27 -15.22 -22.18
CA ALA A 187 0.81 -15.06 -22.19
C ALA A 187 0.39 -13.72 -21.59
N ILE A 188 0.96 -13.32 -20.45
CA ILE A 188 0.67 -12.04 -19.79
C ILE A 188 1.07 -10.86 -20.69
N HIS A 189 2.25 -10.90 -21.30
CA HIS A 189 2.70 -9.88 -22.25
C HIS A 189 1.77 -9.77 -23.46
N ALA A 190 1.32 -10.89 -24.02
CA ALA A 190 0.39 -10.89 -25.15
C ALA A 190 -0.98 -10.31 -24.78
N ILE A 191 -1.46 -10.53 -23.54
CA ILE A 191 -2.69 -9.92 -23.02
C ILE A 191 -2.50 -8.40 -22.89
N GLY A 192 -1.37 -7.96 -22.34
CA GLY A 192 -1.02 -6.54 -22.24
C GLY A 192 -0.93 -5.85 -23.62
N ALA A 193 -0.57 -6.59 -24.66
CA ALA A 193 -0.55 -6.15 -26.06
C ALA A 193 -1.95 -6.20 -26.74
N GLY A 194 -3.03 -6.50 -26.01
CA GLY A 194 -4.40 -6.50 -26.52
C GLY A 194 -4.91 -7.86 -27.04
N SER A 195 -4.18 -8.95 -26.79
CA SER A 195 -4.66 -10.29 -27.13
C SER A 195 -5.77 -10.76 -26.18
N SER A 196 -6.73 -11.53 -26.68
CA SER A 196 -7.81 -12.08 -25.85
C SER A 196 -7.26 -12.96 -24.72
N PRO A 197 -7.63 -12.70 -23.44
CA PRO A 197 -7.16 -13.49 -22.30
C PRO A 197 -7.56 -14.97 -22.43
N TRP A 198 -8.75 -15.27 -22.92
CA TRP A 198 -9.20 -16.64 -23.14
C TRP A 198 -8.35 -17.41 -24.15
N ILE A 199 -7.89 -16.73 -25.21
CA ILE A 199 -7.00 -17.34 -26.20
C ILE A 199 -5.64 -17.63 -25.58
N GLN A 200 -5.10 -16.70 -24.79
CA GLN A 200 -3.80 -16.90 -24.16
C GLN A 200 -3.86 -17.96 -23.06
N LEU A 201 -4.96 -18.04 -22.31
CA LEU A 201 -5.20 -19.09 -21.34
C LEU A 201 -5.26 -20.47 -21.99
N ALA A 202 -5.97 -20.60 -23.11
CA ALA A 202 -6.02 -21.84 -23.87
C ALA A 202 -4.62 -22.27 -24.37
N LYS A 203 -3.86 -21.34 -24.93
CA LYS A 203 -2.49 -21.61 -25.40
C LYS A 203 -1.57 -22.04 -24.26
N TYR A 204 -1.67 -21.38 -23.11
CA TYR A 204 -0.86 -21.69 -21.94
C TYR A 204 -1.15 -23.11 -21.43
N LEU A 205 -2.41 -23.45 -21.21
CA LEU A 205 -2.83 -24.77 -20.71
C LEU A 205 -2.47 -25.90 -21.69
N MET A 206 -2.69 -25.72 -23.00
CA MET A 206 -2.26 -26.69 -24.01
C MET A 206 -0.76 -26.98 -23.94
N ARG A 207 0.07 -25.95 -23.79
CA ARG A 207 1.54 -26.11 -23.67
C ARG A 207 1.92 -26.84 -22.38
N GLN A 208 1.19 -26.64 -21.27
CA GLN A 208 1.43 -27.36 -20.03
C GLN A 208 1.08 -28.84 -20.13
N GLU A 209 -0.06 -29.18 -20.75
CA GLU A 209 -0.46 -30.58 -20.97
C GLU A 209 0.55 -31.31 -21.88
N MET A 210 1.00 -30.69 -22.97
CA MET A 210 2.01 -31.28 -23.88
C MET A 210 3.36 -31.55 -23.18
N LYS A 211 3.75 -30.74 -22.21
CA LYS A 211 4.97 -30.95 -21.40
C LYS A 211 4.80 -32.09 -20.40
N GLY A 212 3.60 -32.23 -19.83
CA GLY A 212 3.29 -33.32 -18.88
C GLY A 212 3.28 -34.70 -19.56
N GLU A 213 2.83 -34.80 -20.81
CA GLU A 213 2.82 -36.05 -21.56
C GLU A 213 4.20 -36.46 -22.13
N GLY A 214 5.09 -35.45 -22.40
CA GLY A 214 6.44 -35.72 -22.90
C GLY A 214 7.45 -36.19 -21.85
N GLY A 215 7.11 -36.15 -20.56
CA GLY A 215 7.98 -36.57 -19.45
C GLY A 215 7.90 -38.04 -19.08
N LEU A 216 7.06 -38.84 -19.75
CA LEU A 216 6.85 -40.28 -19.43
C LEU A 216 7.56 -41.24 -20.40
N HIS A 217 8.37 -40.72 -21.33
CA HIS A 217 9.14 -41.53 -22.27
C HIS A 217 10.63 -41.17 -22.28
N ASN A 218 11.30 -41.26 -21.14
CA ASN A 218 12.75 -41.44 -21.06
C ASN A 218 13.13 -42.26 -19.83
#